data_4978e06ca0bbd96df543cab52bf5afe8
#
_entry.id   4978e06ca0bbd96df543cab52bf5afe8
#
_cell.length_a   1.000
_cell.length_b   1.000
_cell.length_c   1.000
_cell.angle_alpha   90.00
_cell.angle_beta   90.00
_cell.angle_gamma   90.00
#
_symmetry.space_group_name_H-M   'P 1'
#
loop_
_entity.id
_entity.type
_entity.pdbx_description
1 polymer ?
#
loop_
_entity_poly.entity_id
_entity_poly.type
_entity_poly.pdbx_seq_one_letter_code
_entity_poly.pdbx_strand_id
1 'polypeptide(L)'
;MGTVPKWAQTLQSYIWIFNVGRGLSIFIRTALNQGIMYDFGSSQDFSPTEFLKKNILPYLEAYKKCKVAQTVISHPHADHISEISCLVSKDGKNSPFYSSLHTCPHDKTEGSAKPEAIDWERIKNPEGSEDNIKQYKDLYASRTLPLQTICYESSRSVPNLEYGLFYIRPPVVSEIHDSNDQDYGNGLSLLLFYRHGIHTMLIPGDITPDSLKHVLDGGKGMEKRYTVFDRQKSSEHPHWHDQSNDQPSLRSLLKNHGLSILVAPHHGLESGFSEDLYLSMKNNKPNLVVVSDKRHESDTDGSIDGRYQSENGASGLEVLVGDEKQKQYSVSTRNGHHILITFEGSGGTPKVFLDSDPERLLKRIE
;
A
#
# COMPACT_ATOMS: atom_id res chain seq x y z
N MET A 1 -25.62 20.57 5.23
CA MET A 1 -24.48 19.98 4.54
C MET A 1 -23.27 20.84 4.89
N GLY A 2 -22.22 20.26 5.48
CA GLY A 2 -20.98 21.01 5.73
C GLY A 2 -20.32 21.43 4.42
N THR A 3 -19.51 22.48 4.46
CA THR A 3 -18.70 22.90 3.31
C THR A 3 -17.71 21.80 2.94
N VAL A 4 -17.61 21.49 1.64
CA VAL A 4 -16.64 20.51 1.14
C VAL A 4 -15.23 21.06 1.40
N PRO A 5 -14.34 20.32 2.10
CA PRO A 5 -13.00 20.80 2.39
C PRO A 5 -12.21 21.06 1.11
N LYS A 6 -11.30 22.04 1.18
CA LYS A 6 -10.50 22.47 0.02
C LYS A 6 -9.67 21.30 -0.55
N TRP A 7 -9.08 20.49 0.29
CA TRP A 7 -8.27 19.35 -0.15
C TRP A 7 -9.07 18.33 -1.00
N ALA A 8 -10.38 18.17 -0.74
CA ALA A 8 -11.22 17.26 -1.53
C ALA A 8 -11.49 17.77 -2.96
N GLN A 9 -11.19 19.04 -3.23
CA GLN A 9 -11.41 19.69 -4.53
C GLN A 9 -10.13 19.78 -5.37
N THR A 10 -8.97 19.49 -4.79
CA THR A 10 -7.67 19.58 -5.48
C THR A 10 -7.40 18.37 -6.36
N LEU A 11 -6.51 18.55 -7.36
CA LEU A 11 -5.95 17.47 -8.18
C LEU A 11 -4.64 16.92 -7.57
N GLN A 12 -4.48 16.98 -6.25
CA GLN A 12 -3.35 16.41 -5.53
C GLN A 12 -3.70 15.00 -5.05
N SER A 13 -2.70 14.17 -4.83
CA SER A 13 -2.87 12.94 -4.07
C SER A 13 -2.43 13.15 -2.63
N TYR A 14 -3.18 12.59 -1.70
CA TYR A 14 -2.91 12.63 -0.27
C TYR A 14 -2.75 11.21 0.24
N ILE A 15 -1.64 10.93 0.88
CA ILE A 15 -1.28 9.61 1.36
C ILE A 15 -1.11 9.68 2.87
N TRP A 16 -1.99 9.01 3.60
CA TRP A 16 -1.90 8.85 5.06
C TRP A 16 -1.25 7.52 5.38
N ILE A 17 -0.20 7.55 6.21
CA ILE A 17 0.38 6.37 6.83
C ILE A 17 0.10 6.51 8.32
N PHE A 18 -0.74 5.61 8.81
CA PHE A 18 -1.25 5.72 10.17
C PHE A 18 -0.29 5.10 11.17
N ASN A 19 -0.20 5.73 12.36
CA ASN A 19 0.45 5.12 13.50
C ASN A 19 -0.50 4.05 14.10
N VAL A 20 -0.23 2.82 13.76
CA VAL A 20 -1.00 1.65 14.21
C VAL A 20 -0.17 0.72 15.10
N GLY A 21 0.95 1.23 15.58
CA GLY A 21 1.93 0.40 16.28
C GLY A 21 2.76 -0.42 15.30
N ARG A 22 3.00 -1.68 15.63
CA ARG A 22 3.56 -2.64 14.68
C ARG A 22 2.43 -3.05 13.75
N GLY A 23 2.64 -2.89 12.48
CA GLY A 23 1.64 -3.15 11.45
C GLY A 23 1.59 -2.05 10.42
N LEU A 24 0.71 -2.20 9.45
CA LEU A 24 0.60 -1.27 8.35
C LEU A 24 -0.86 -0.90 8.08
N SER A 25 -1.09 0.39 7.89
CA SER A 25 -2.36 0.90 7.40
C SER A 25 -2.09 2.19 6.63
N ILE A 26 -2.34 2.16 5.32
CA ILE A 26 -2.11 3.29 4.42
C ILE A 26 -3.39 3.59 3.66
N PHE A 27 -3.73 4.86 3.60
CA PHE A 27 -4.83 5.33 2.79
C PHE A 27 -4.34 6.38 1.77
N ILE A 28 -4.65 6.16 0.50
CA ILE A 28 -4.35 7.10 -0.59
C ILE A 28 -5.66 7.69 -1.10
N ARG A 29 -5.84 8.98 -0.92
CA ARG A 29 -6.81 9.74 -1.71
C ARG A 29 -6.12 10.14 -3.01
N THR A 30 -6.56 9.57 -4.11
CA THR A 30 -6.00 9.86 -5.43
C THR A 30 -6.40 11.25 -5.91
N ALA A 31 -5.68 11.78 -6.88
CA ALA A 31 -6.03 13.04 -7.54
C ALA A 31 -7.43 13.05 -8.18
N LEU A 32 -8.05 11.90 -8.38
CA LEU A 32 -9.40 11.72 -8.88
C LEU A 32 -10.45 11.70 -7.77
N ASN A 33 -10.05 12.01 -6.56
CA ASN A 33 -10.91 12.02 -5.38
C ASN A 33 -11.50 10.64 -5.02
N GLN A 34 -10.75 9.58 -5.25
CA GLN A 34 -11.09 8.20 -4.91
C GLN A 34 -10.10 7.63 -3.90
N GLY A 35 -10.54 6.68 -3.09
CA GLY A 35 -9.70 6.04 -2.08
C GLY A 35 -9.02 4.76 -2.57
N ILE A 36 -7.77 4.57 -2.15
CA ILE A 36 -7.08 3.27 -2.16
C ILE A 36 -6.72 2.98 -0.71
N MET A 37 -7.13 1.82 -0.20
CA MET A 37 -6.75 1.34 1.11
C MET A 37 -5.72 0.23 0.96
N TYR A 38 -4.62 0.31 1.69
CA TYR A 38 -3.59 -0.70 1.75
C TYR A 38 -3.37 -1.11 3.19
N ASP A 39 -3.70 -2.37 3.50
CA ASP A 39 -3.73 -2.99 4.82
C ASP A 39 -4.67 -2.34 5.84
N PHE A 40 -4.98 -3.07 6.89
CA PHE A 40 -5.95 -2.74 7.93
C PHE A 40 -5.37 -2.91 9.32
N GLY A 41 -4.10 -2.56 9.50
CA GLY A 41 -3.49 -2.47 10.82
C GLY A 41 -4.22 -1.44 11.68
N SER A 42 -4.29 -1.71 12.98
CA SER A 42 -4.82 -0.79 13.99
C SER A 42 -4.07 -0.94 15.31
N SER A 43 -4.18 0.05 16.18
CA SER A 43 -3.71 -0.02 17.55
C SER A 43 -4.88 -0.01 18.53
N GLN A 44 -4.59 -0.22 19.81
CA GLN A 44 -5.61 -0.12 20.85
C GLN A 44 -6.22 1.29 20.97
N ASP A 45 -5.40 2.30 20.66
CA ASP A 45 -5.77 3.71 20.83
C ASP A 45 -6.24 4.37 19.54
N PHE A 46 -6.07 3.72 18.38
CA PHE A 46 -6.38 4.34 17.11
C PHE A 46 -6.89 3.33 16.06
N SER A 47 -8.04 3.65 15.49
CA SER A 47 -8.69 2.95 14.38
C SER A 47 -8.61 3.78 13.10
N PRO A 48 -7.76 3.40 12.11
CA PRO A 48 -7.73 4.06 10.82
C PRO A 48 -9.08 4.06 10.10
N THR A 49 -9.82 2.96 10.17
CA THR A 49 -11.10 2.84 9.45
C THR A 49 -12.16 3.76 10.02
N GLU A 50 -12.24 3.94 11.32
CA GLU A 50 -13.17 4.90 11.95
C GLU A 50 -12.76 6.35 11.66
N PHE A 51 -11.47 6.67 11.71
CA PHE A 51 -10.96 7.98 11.31
C PHE A 51 -11.35 8.31 9.86
N LEU A 52 -11.13 7.37 8.93
CA LEU A 52 -11.45 7.53 7.52
C LEU A 52 -12.97 7.73 7.31
N LYS A 53 -13.81 6.92 7.94
CA LYS A 53 -15.27 7.03 7.86
C LYS A 53 -15.77 8.39 8.33
N LYS A 54 -15.18 8.93 9.40
CA LYS A 54 -15.57 10.22 9.97
C LYS A 54 -15.06 11.40 9.16
N ASN A 55 -13.80 11.38 8.74
CA ASN A 55 -13.10 12.59 8.33
C ASN A 55 -12.78 12.67 6.83
N ILE A 56 -12.71 11.56 6.12
CA ILE A 56 -12.25 11.54 4.73
C ILE A 56 -13.29 10.98 3.77
N LEU A 57 -13.83 9.79 4.02
CA LEU A 57 -14.75 9.13 3.11
C LEU A 57 -16.01 9.94 2.78
N PRO A 58 -16.58 10.77 3.68
CA PRO A 58 -17.75 11.60 3.33
C PRO A 58 -17.51 12.52 2.12
N TYR A 59 -16.27 12.93 1.89
CA TYR A 59 -15.90 13.91 0.85
C TYR A 59 -15.35 13.28 -0.43
N LEU A 60 -15.16 11.95 -0.46
CA LEU A 60 -14.72 11.27 -1.67
C LEU A 60 -15.85 11.08 -2.67
N GLU A 61 -15.49 11.03 -3.95
CA GLU A 61 -16.42 10.63 -5.01
C GLU A 61 -16.74 9.13 -4.88
N ALA A 62 -18.03 8.81 -4.94
CA ALA A 62 -18.47 7.43 -4.86
C ALA A 62 -18.51 6.82 -6.25
N TYR A 63 -17.91 5.63 -6.40
CA TYR A 63 -18.15 4.77 -7.53
C TYR A 63 -19.05 3.62 -7.11
N LYS A 64 -20.17 3.41 -7.83
CA LYS A 64 -21.16 2.36 -7.49
C LYS A 64 -21.49 2.24 -6.00
N LYS A 65 -21.56 3.37 -5.29
CA LYS A 65 -21.78 3.51 -3.84
C LYS A 65 -20.53 3.24 -2.96
N CYS A 66 -19.38 2.88 -3.52
CA CYS A 66 -18.14 2.72 -2.78
C CYS A 66 -17.24 3.94 -2.93
N LYS A 67 -16.67 4.39 -1.82
CA LYS A 67 -15.75 5.53 -1.75
C LYS A 67 -14.28 5.10 -1.90
N VAL A 68 -13.99 3.88 -1.49
CA VAL A 68 -12.69 3.25 -1.65
C VAL A 68 -12.72 2.42 -2.92
N ALA A 69 -12.03 2.87 -3.95
CA ALA A 69 -12.04 2.23 -5.25
C ALA A 69 -11.21 0.93 -5.26
N GLN A 70 -10.15 0.90 -4.48
CA GLN A 70 -9.27 -0.25 -4.36
C GLN A 70 -8.95 -0.53 -2.90
N THR A 71 -8.99 -1.78 -2.52
CA THR A 71 -8.56 -2.28 -1.22
C THR A 71 -7.55 -3.38 -1.44
N VAL A 72 -6.36 -3.22 -0.87
CA VAL A 72 -5.25 -4.16 -0.96
C VAL A 72 -4.96 -4.68 0.43
N ILE A 73 -4.89 -5.98 0.60
CA ILE A 73 -4.33 -6.62 1.78
C ILE A 73 -3.03 -7.27 1.33
N SER A 74 -1.92 -6.79 1.84
CA SER A 74 -0.59 -7.26 1.40
C SER A 74 -0.41 -8.75 1.63
N HIS A 75 -0.65 -9.20 2.86
CA HIS A 75 -0.54 -10.60 3.26
C HIS A 75 -1.33 -10.86 4.55
N PRO A 76 -1.53 -12.14 4.96
CA PRO A 76 -2.45 -12.49 6.04
C PRO A 76 -1.83 -12.49 7.44
N HIS A 77 -0.88 -11.60 7.76
CA HIS A 77 -0.42 -11.45 9.13
C HIS A 77 -1.36 -10.52 9.93
N ALA A 78 -1.51 -10.82 11.22
CA ALA A 78 -2.50 -10.20 12.10
C ALA A 78 -2.39 -8.68 12.18
N ASP A 79 -1.18 -8.14 12.17
CA ASP A 79 -0.88 -6.71 12.25
C ASP A 79 -1.19 -5.94 10.96
N HIS A 80 -1.45 -6.64 9.85
CA HIS A 80 -1.93 -6.08 8.59
C HIS A 80 -3.44 -6.19 8.40
N ILE A 81 -4.12 -7.00 9.22
CA ILE A 81 -5.56 -7.31 9.10
C ILE A 81 -6.36 -7.08 10.37
N SER A 82 -5.85 -6.34 11.35
CA SER A 82 -6.51 -6.16 12.66
C SER A 82 -7.91 -5.55 12.57
N GLU A 83 -8.20 -4.72 11.57
CA GLU A 83 -9.55 -4.18 11.31
C GLU A 83 -10.26 -4.82 10.10
N ILE A 84 -9.90 -6.04 9.71
CA ILE A 84 -10.50 -6.72 8.55
C ILE A 84 -12.03 -6.88 8.66
N SER A 85 -12.55 -6.87 9.89
CA SER A 85 -13.99 -6.92 10.15
C SER A 85 -14.76 -5.76 9.51
N CYS A 86 -14.10 -4.64 9.21
CA CYS A 86 -14.72 -3.53 8.49
C CYS A 86 -15.11 -3.86 7.05
N LEU A 87 -14.53 -4.90 6.45
CA LEU A 87 -14.85 -5.39 5.13
C LEU A 87 -16.12 -6.26 5.13
N VAL A 88 -16.46 -6.83 6.28
CA VAL A 88 -17.63 -7.69 6.45
C VAL A 88 -18.76 -6.85 7.04
N SER A 89 -19.77 -6.57 6.25
CA SER A 89 -20.94 -5.83 6.74
C SER A 89 -21.81 -6.68 7.63
N LYS A 90 -22.08 -6.24 8.88
CA LYS A 90 -23.00 -6.89 9.80
C LYS A 90 -24.46 -6.90 9.28
N ASP A 91 -24.81 -6.00 8.37
CA ASP A 91 -26.18 -5.76 7.90
C ASP A 91 -26.40 -6.18 6.44
N GLY A 92 -25.47 -6.93 5.83
CA GLY A 92 -25.53 -7.27 4.39
C GLY A 92 -25.38 -6.06 3.47
N LYS A 93 -25.04 -4.87 4.01
CA LYS A 93 -24.73 -3.65 3.22
C LYS A 93 -23.27 -3.66 2.86
N ASN A 94 -22.95 -3.20 1.67
CA ASN A 94 -21.55 -3.09 1.23
C ASN A 94 -20.75 -2.16 2.16
N SER A 95 -19.66 -2.66 2.70
CA SER A 95 -18.68 -1.85 3.40
C SER A 95 -18.16 -0.73 2.47
N PRO A 96 -17.91 0.49 2.95
CA PRO A 96 -17.31 1.53 2.14
C PRO A 96 -15.90 1.19 1.65
N PHE A 97 -15.27 0.17 2.25
CA PHE A 97 -13.95 -0.34 1.89
C PHE A 97 -13.98 -1.56 0.94
N TYR A 98 -15.15 -2.01 0.52
CA TYR A 98 -15.29 -3.20 -0.30
C TYR A 98 -15.80 -2.86 -1.71
N SER A 99 -14.93 -2.37 -2.60
CA SER A 99 -15.29 -2.23 -4.01
C SER A 99 -14.48 -3.14 -4.91
N SER A 100 -13.18 -3.11 -4.82
CA SER A 100 -12.26 -4.02 -5.49
C SER A 100 -11.22 -4.45 -4.48
N LEU A 101 -11.32 -5.68 -4.02
CA LEU A 101 -10.45 -6.23 -2.98
C LEU A 101 -9.37 -7.08 -3.63
N HIS A 102 -8.12 -6.73 -3.39
CA HIS A 102 -6.95 -7.51 -3.74
C HIS A 102 -6.38 -8.12 -2.47
N THR A 103 -6.38 -9.42 -2.41
CA THR A 103 -5.69 -10.18 -1.38
C THR A 103 -4.60 -10.99 -2.05
N CYS A 104 -3.83 -11.73 -1.30
CA CYS A 104 -2.84 -12.68 -1.79
C CYS A 104 -3.27 -13.36 -3.11
N PRO A 105 -2.35 -13.71 -3.99
CA PRO A 105 -2.60 -13.92 -5.40
C PRO A 105 -3.65 -14.99 -5.70
N HIS A 106 -4.51 -14.66 -6.65
CA HIS A 106 -5.43 -15.60 -7.27
C HIS A 106 -4.86 -16.08 -8.60
N ASP A 107 -4.99 -17.37 -8.87
CA ASP A 107 -4.81 -17.86 -10.22
C ASP A 107 -5.88 -17.25 -11.12
N LYS A 108 -5.45 -16.71 -12.25
CA LYS A 108 -6.28 -16.09 -13.26
C LYS A 108 -6.14 -16.75 -14.62
N THR A 109 -6.17 -18.01 -14.66
CA THR A 109 -6.56 -18.61 -15.92
C THR A 109 -8.06 -18.33 -16.10
N GLU A 110 -8.44 -17.63 -17.17
CA GLU A 110 -9.82 -17.45 -17.58
C GLU A 110 -10.53 -18.80 -17.46
N GLY A 111 -11.57 -18.87 -16.62
CA GLY A 111 -12.35 -20.08 -16.38
C GLY A 111 -12.00 -20.85 -15.11
N SER A 112 -10.95 -20.57 -14.38
CA SER A 112 -10.67 -21.14 -13.06
C SER A 112 -11.10 -20.20 -11.95
N ALA A 113 -12.21 -20.48 -11.31
CA ALA A 113 -12.78 -19.66 -10.24
C ALA A 113 -12.18 -19.96 -8.85
N LYS A 114 -11.12 -20.76 -8.77
CA LYS A 114 -10.56 -21.16 -7.47
C LYS A 114 -9.32 -20.35 -7.15
N PRO A 115 -9.24 -19.77 -5.92
CA PRO A 115 -8.00 -19.21 -5.41
C PRO A 115 -6.93 -20.29 -5.34
N GLU A 116 -5.68 -19.92 -5.61
CA GLU A 116 -4.55 -20.84 -5.40
C GLU A 116 -4.44 -21.21 -3.94
N ALA A 117 -4.02 -22.43 -3.68
CA ALA A 117 -3.90 -22.92 -2.31
C ALA A 117 -2.75 -22.19 -1.60
N ILE A 118 -3.10 -21.44 -0.56
CA ILE A 118 -2.17 -20.92 0.43
C ILE A 118 -1.94 -22.03 1.46
N ASP A 119 -0.69 -22.27 1.81
CA ASP A 119 -0.34 -23.14 2.92
C ASP A 119 -0.51 -22.38 4.25
N TRP A 120 -1.72 -22.48 4.80
CA TRP A 120 -2.10 -21.77 6.02
C TRP A 120 -1.35 -22.24 7.27
N GLU A 121 -0.78 -23.43 7.28
CA GLU A 121 -0.02 -23.96 8.41
C GLU A 121 1.34 -23.27 8.55
N ARG A 122 1.84 -22.77 7.44
CA ARG A 122 3.10 -22.02 7.39
C ARG A 122 2.95 -20.54 7.78
N ILE A 123 1.73 -20.02 7.88
CA ILE A 123 1.49 -18.63 8.27
C ILE A 123 1.37 -18.57 9.80
N LYS A 124 2.38 -18.00 10.44
CA LYS A 124 2.43 -17.87 11.90
C LYS A 124 1.83 -16.53 12.33
N ASN A 125 0.86 -16.58 13.20
CA ASN A 125 0.18 -15.42 13.76
C ASN A 125 0.17 -15.52 15.30
N PRO A 126 0.17 -14.38 16.03
CA PRO A 126 0.07 -14.39 17.48
C PRO A 126 -1.29 -14.92 17.96
N GLU A 127 -1.32 -15.44 19.17
CA GLU A 127 -2.57 -15.81 19.87
C GLU A 127 -3.54 -14.62 19.91
N GLY A 128 -4.84 -14.91 19.78
CA GLY A 128 -5.90 -13.91 19.77
C GLY A 128 -6.20 -13.28 18.42
N SER A 129 -5.52 -13.71 17.36
CA SER A 129 -5.75 -13.22 15.98
C SER A 129 -6.66 -14.14 15.15
N GLU A 130 -7.15 -15.25 15.70
CA GLU A 130 -7.83 -16.33 15.00
C GLU A 130 -9.07 -15.83 14.24
N ASP A 131 -9.84 -14.92 14.84
CA ASP A 131 -11.04 -14.37 14.21
C ASP A 131 -10.70 -13.54 12.96
N ASN A 132 -9.65 -12.74 13.01
CA ASN A 132 -9.20 -11.94 11.87
C ASN A 132 -8.66 -12.84 10.75
N ILE A 133 -7.89 -13.86 11.09
CA ILE A 133 -7.37 -14.85 10.14
C ILE A 133 -8.52 -15.63 9.49
N LYS A 134 -9.52 -16.04 10.29
CA LYS A 134 -10.71 -16.69 9.76
C LYS A 134 -11.45 -15.79 8.77
N GLN A 135 -11.69 -14.54 9.12
CA GLN A 135 -12.34 -13.58 8.23
C GLN A 135 -11.53 -13.36 6.93
N TYR A 136 -10.20 -13.30 7.02
CA TYR A 136 -9.35 -13.23 5.83
C TYR A 136 -9.50 -14.47 4.96
N LYS A 137 -9.48 -15.68 5.55
CA LYS A 137 -9.70 -16.96 4.84
C LYS A 137 -11.07 -17.00 4.15
N ASP A 138 -12.10 -16.55 4.84
CA ASP A 138 -13.47 -16.50 4.30
C ASP A 138 -13.58 -15.52 3.13
N LEU A 139 -12.98 -14.33 3.25
CA LEU A 139 -12.87 -13.34 2.18
C LEU A 139 -12.08 -13.89 0.99
N TYR A 140 -10.97 -14.55 1.25
CA TYR A 140 -10.14 -15.17 0.23
C TYR A 140 -10.87 -16.29 -0.52
N ALA A 141 -11.55 -17.18 0.20
CA ALA A 141 -12.28 -18.31 -0.36
C ALA A 141 -13.57 -17.90 -1.10
N SER A 142 -14.24 -16.83 -0.65
CA SER A 142 -15.51 -16.36 -1.24
C SER A 142 -15.34 -15.60 -2.54
N ARG A 143 -14.09 -15.33 -2.96
CA ARG A 143 -13.83 -14.52 -4.15
C ARG A 143 -14.18 -15.27 -5.42
N THR A 144 -15.27 -14.85 -6.03
CA THR A 144 -15.52 -15.10 -7.44
C THR A 144 -14.85 -14.02 -8.26
N LEU A 145 -13.90 -14.41 -9.11
CA LEU A 145 -13.37 -13.51 -10.14
C LEU A 145 -14.45 -13.20 -11.18
N PRO A 146 -14.41 -12.04 -11.84
CA PRO A 146 -13.21 -11.30 -12.16
C PRO A 146 -12.91 -10.22 -11.13
N LEU A 147 -11.64 -10.00 -10.86
CA LEU A 147 -11.17 -8.81 -10.21
C LEU A 147 -11.69 -7.62 -10.99
N GLN A 148 -12.70 -6.98 -10.42
CA GLN A 148 -13.31 -5.86 -11.07
C GLN A 148 -12.26 -4.76 -11.24
N THR A 149 -12.20 -4.28 -12.43
CA THR A 149 -11.49 -3.13 -12.90
C THR A 149 -11.54 -1.99 -11.90
N ILE A 150 -10.44 -1.26 -11.77
CA ILE A 150 -10.47 0.07 -11.18
C ILE A 150 -11.53 0.86 -11.92
N CYS A 151 -12.59 1.18 -11.23
CA CYS A 151 -13.72 1.83 -11.82
C CYS A 151 -13.43 3.31 -11.96
N TYR A 152 -13.45 3.76 -13.17
CA TYR A 152 -13.22 5.12 -13.58
C TYR A 152 -14.43 5.70 -14.27
N GLU A 153 -15.12 6.62 -13.63
CA GLU A 153 -15.91 7.64 -14.27
C GLU A 153 -15.55 8.96 -13.59
N SER A 154 -14.43 9.57 -13.95
CA SER A 154 -14.13 10.92 -13.53
C SER A 154 -14.15 11.84 -14.74
N SER A 155 -14.82 12.97 -14.61
CA SER A 155 -14.72 14.09 -15.55
C SER A 155 -13.34 14.77 -15.52
N ARG A 156 -12.49 14.38 -14.55
CA ARG A 156 -11.16 14.96 -14.31
C ARG A 156 -10.10 14.21 -15.09
N SER A 157 -9.28 14.94 -15.81
CA SER A 157 -8.06 14.39 -16.44
C SER A 157 -6.87 14.66 -15.53
N VAL A 158 -6.18 13.63 -15.10
CA VAL A 158 -4.96 13.73 -14.30
C VAL A 158 -3.84 13.00 -15.03
N PRO A 159 -2.90 13.74 -15.64
CA PRO A 159 -1.83 13.11 -16.37
C PRO A 159 -0.89 12.33 -15.44
N ASN A 160 -0.36 11.22 -15.95
CA ASN A 160 0.61 10.38 -15.24
C ASN A 160 0.14 9.91 -13.85
N LEU A 161 -1.13 9.56 -13.73
CA LEU A 161 -1.62 8.83 -12.57
C LEU A 161 -1.58 7.33 -12.90
N GLU A 162 -0.81 6.57 -12.14
CA GLU A 162 -0.53 5.18 -12.40
C GLU A 162 -0.59 4.36 -11.13
N TYR A 163 -0.99 3.11 -11.28
CA TYR A 163 -1.15 2.18 -10.19
C TYR A 163 -0.71 0.79 -10.66
N GLY A 164 0.12 0.13 -9.90
CA GLY A 164 0.59 -1.22 -10.21
C GLY A 164 0.59 -2.11 -8.99
N LEU A 165 0.07 -3.33 -9.13
CA LEU A 165 0.21 -4.40 -8.15
C LEU A 165 1.15 -5.47 -8.72
N PHE A 166 2.09 -5.91 -7.89
CA PHE A 166 3.07 -6.94 -8.21
C PHE A 166 3.08 -7.98 -7.10
N TYR A 167 3.10 -9.25 -7.46
CA TYR A 167 3.04 -10.34 -6.50
C TYR A 167 3.53 -11.67 -7.09
N ILE A 168 3.79 -12.63 -6.22
CA ILE A 168 4.23 -13.98 -6.59
C ILE A 168 3.11 -14.97 -6.24
N ARG A 169 2.87 -15.95 -7.09
CA ARG A 169 1.87 -16.99 -6.83
C ARG A 169 2.28 -17.89 -5.66
N PRO A 170 1.34 -18.29 -4.77
CA PRO A 170 1.66 -19.03 -3.55
C PRO A 170 2.53 -20.30 -3.76
N PRO A 171 2.32 -21.13 -4.80
CA PRO A 171 3.21 -22.28 -5.03
C PRO A 171 4.66 -21.88 -5.27
N VAL A 172 4.90 -20.75 -5.95
CA VAL A 172 6.24 -20.25 -6.21
C VAL A 172 6.86 -19.63 -4.96
N VAL A 173 6.05 -18.95 -4.13
CA VAL A 173 6.52 -18.51 -2.81
C VAL A 173 6.94 -19.69 -1.96
N SER A 174 6.20 -20.82 -2.01
CA SER A 174 6.60 -22.05 -1.35
C SER A 174 7.94 -22.61 -1.85
N GLU A 175 8.20 -22.50 -3.16
CA GLU A 175 9.49 -22.93 -3.75
C GLU A 175 10.65 -22.02 -3.30
N ILE A 176 10.42 -20.69 -3.20
CA ILE A 176 11.43 -19.73 -2.77
C ILE A 176 11.79 -19.93 -1.28
N HIS A 177 10.79 -20.25 -0.45
CA HIS A 177 10.91 -20.36 0.99
C HIS A 177 10.67 -21.79 1.49
N ASP A 178 11.11 -22.81 0.76
CA ASP A 178 10.78 -24.22 1.03
C ASP A 178 11.20 -24.68 2.44
N SER A 179 12.25 -24.11 3.00
CA SER A 179 12.82 -24.44 4.31
C SER A 179 12.51 -23.42 5.42
N ASN A 180 11.80 -22.31 5.13
CA ASN A 180 11.56 -21.23 6.09
C ASN A 180 10.08 -20.80 6.14
N ASP A 181 9.36 -21.34 7.12
CA ASP A 181 7.95 -21.01 7.33
C ASP A 181 7.73 -19.55 7.71
N GLN A 182 8.67 -18.94 8.43
CA GLN A 182 8.53 -17.55 8.88
C GLN A 182 8.48 -16.57 7.70
N ASP A 183 9.25 -16.86 6.64
CA ASP A 183 9.31 -15.99 5.47
C ASP A 183 8.21 -16.28 4.44
N TYR A 184 7.56 -17.44 4.53
CA TYR A 184 6.50 -17.80 3.59
C TYR A 184 5.34 -16.78 3.60
N GLY A 185 4.82 -16.44 4.79
CA GLY A 185 3.74 -15.46 4.94
C GLY A 185 4.10 -14.09 4.36
N ASN A 186 5.30 -13.61 4.68
CA ASN A 186 5.82 -12.34 4.18
C ASN A 186 6.06 -12.37 2.66
N GLY A 187 6.54 -13.50 2.14
CA GLY A 187 6.75 -13.70 0.70
C GLY A 187 5.49 -13.60 -0.15
N LEU A 188 4.30 -13.78 0.47
CA LEU A 188 2.99 -13.59 -0.16
C LEU A 188 2.59 -12.13 -0.34
N SER A 189 3.38 -11.17 0.11
CA SER A 189 3.01 -9.74 0.06
C SER A 189 2.73 -9.24 -1.34
N LEU A 190 1.62 -8.50 -1.48
CA LEU A 190 1.31 -7.72 -2.67
C LEU A 190 2.03 -6.37 -2.57
N LEU A 191 2.81 -6.03 -3.58
CA LEU A 191 3.48 -4.74 -3.67
C LEU A 191 2.59 -3.76 -4.43
N LEU A 192 2.44 -2.55 -3.90
CA LEU A 192 1.75 -1.46 -4.57
C LEU A 192 2.76 -0.42 -5.06
N PHE A 193 2.83 -0.21 -6.37
CA PHE A 193 3.46 0.95 -6.98
C PHE A 193 2.40 2.00 -7.30
N TYR A 194 2.63 3.24 -6.86
CA TYR A 194 1.74 4.38 -7.11
C TYR A 194 2.52 5.54 -7.70
N ARG A 195 2.01 6.14 -8.76
CA ARG A 195 2.61 7.32 -9.38
C ARG A 195 1.57 8.41 -9.62
N HIS A 196 1.94 9.64 -9.31
CA HIS A 196 1.20 10.84 -9.67
C HIS A 196 2.16 11.92 -10.17
N GLY A 197 2.08 12.23 -11.46
CA GLY A 197 3.03 13.13 -12.12
C GLY A 197 4.44 12.55 -12.14
N ILE A 198 5.37 13.26 -11.53
CA ILE A 198 6.77 12.82 -11.38
C ILE A 198 7.03 12.06 -10.06
N HIS A 199 6.06 12.06 -9.17
CA HIS A 199 6.18 11.45 -7.84
C HIS A 199 5.76 10.00 -7.87
N THR A 200 6.55 9.17 -7.24
CA THR A 200 6.36 7.72 -7.18
C THR A 200 6.48 7.23 -5.75
N MET A 201 5.72 6.21 -5.43
CA MET A 201 5.75 5.51 -4.15
C MET A 201 5.71 4.01 -4.36
N LEU A 202 6.50 3.29 -3.60
CA LEU A 202 6.41 1.83 -3.48
C LEU A 202 6.02 1.46 -2.06
N ILE A 203 4.98 0.63 -1.94
CA ILE A 203 4.53 0.02 -0.69
C ILE A 203 4.68 -1.49 -0.87
N PRO A 204 5.72 -2.10 -0.32
CA PRO A 204 6.05 -3.50 -0.57
C PRO A 204 5.40 -4.49 0.41
N GLY A 205 4.68 -4.00 1.46
CA GLY A 205 4.30 -4.84 2.59
C GLY A 205 5.53 -5.41 3.30
N ASP A 206 5.43 -6.63 3.75
CA ASP A 206 6.51 -7.30 4.48
C ASP A 206 7.33 -8.25 3.60
N ILE A 207 7.28 -8.03 2.28
CA ILE A 207 7.97 -8.90 1.32
C ILE A 207 9.43 -9.13 1.71
N THR A 208 9.84 -10.39 1.64
CA THR A 208 11.23 -10.77 1.90
C THR A 208 12.16 -10.34 0.76
N PRO A 209 13.47 -10.14 1.00
CA PRO A 209 14.44 -9.78 -0.04
C PRO A 209 14.45 -10.77 -1.22
N ASP A 210 14.36 -12.08 -0.96
CA ASP A 210 14.37 -13.11 -2.00
C ASP A 210 13.11 -13.06 -2.87
N SER A 211 11.93 -12.92 -2.25
CA SER A 211 10.68 -12.73 -2.97
C SER A 211 10.69 -11.41 -3.76
N LEU A 212 11.20 -10.33 -3.17
CA LEU A 212 11.31 -9.05 -3.86
C LEU A 212 12.26 -9.11 -5.06
N LYS A 213 13.41 -9.78 -4.91
CA LYS A 213 14.32 -10.04 -6.02
C LYS A 213 13.61 -10.81 -7.13
N HIS A 214 12.83 -11.84 -6.79
CA HIS A 214 12.07 -12.63 -7.76
C HIS A 214 11.05 -11.75 -8.54
N VAL A 215 10.35 -10.84 -7.86
CA VAL A 215 9.45 -9.86 -8.49
C VAL A 215 10.22 -8.92 -9.43
N LEU A 216 11.35 -8.40 -8.99
CA LEU A 216 12.18 -7.49 -9.77
C LEU A 216 12.73 -8.15 -11.04
N ASP A 217 13.13 -9.41 -10.96
CA ASP A 217 13.69 -10.17 -12.08
C ASP A 217 12.60 -10.68 -13.06
N GLY A 218 11.32 -10.55 -12.71
CA GLY A 218 10.22 -11.08 -13.53
C GLY A 218 10.20 -12.60 -13.53
N GLY A 219 10.50 -13.21 -12.40
CA GLY A 219 10.61 -14.66 -12.24
C GLY A 219 9.32 -15.40 -12.57
N LYS A 220 9.42 -16.72 -12.78
CA LYS A 220 8.26 -17.58 -13.07
C LYS A 220 7.19 -17.44 -11.98
N GLY A 221 5.92 -17.34 -12.37
CA GLY A 221 4.78 -17.19 -11.44
C GLY A 221 4.68 -15.81 -10.78
N MET A 222 5.47 -14.84 -11.21
CA MET A 222 5.24 -13.44 -10.87
C MET A 222 4.08 -12.90 -11.70
N GLU A 223 3.16 -12.25 -11.02
CA GLU A 223 1.98 -11.62 -11.60
C GLU A 223 2.07 -10.10 -11.45
N LYS A 224 1.50 -9.39 -12.39
CA LYS A 224 1.46 -7.92 -12.35
C LYS A 224 0.13 -7.40 -12.87
N ARG A 225 -0.30 -6.28 -12.30
CA ARG A 225 -1.47 -5.53 -12.73
C ARG A 225 -1.13 -4.07 -12.71
N TYR A 226 -1.20 -3.47 -13.86
CA TYR A 226 -0.81 -2.09 -14.04
C TYR A 226 -1.88 -1.30 -14.78
N THR A 227 -2.21 -0.12 -14.29
CA THR A 227 -3.20 0.77 -14.88
C THR A 227 -2.65 2.17 -14.98
N VAL A 228 -2.77 2.75 -16.16
CA VAL A 228 -2.52 4.17 -16.42
C VAL A 228 -3.87 4.86 -16.51
N PHE A 229 -4.05 5.90 -15.73
CA PHE A 229 -5.26 6.69 -15.68
C PHE A 229 -5.22 7.83 -16.71
N ASP A 230 -5.19 7.49 -17.99
CA ASP A 230 -5.23 8.49 -19.05
C ASP A 230 -6.62 8.58 -19.68
N ARG A 231 -7.18 9.79 -19.70
CA ARG A 231 -8.52 10.07 -20.24
C ARG A 231 -8.64 9.82 -21.73
N GLN A 232 -7.58 9.91 -22.50
CA GLN A 232 -7.64 9.78 -23.96
C GLN A 232 -7.97 8.36 -24.44
N LYS A 233 -7.82 7.35 -23.55
CA LYS A 233 -8.17 5.96 -23.82
C LYS A 233 -9.46 5.50 -23.14
N SER A 234 -10.20 6.39 -22.48
CA SER A 234 -11.34 6.06 -21.60
C SER A 234 -12.68 5.90 -22.28
N SER A 235 -12.78 5.89 -23.61
CA SER A 235 -14.01 5.48 -24.31
C SER A 235 -14.26 3.97 -24.21
N GLU A 236 -13.25 3.20 -23.89
CA GLU A 236 -13.31 1.79 -23.53
C GLU A 236 -12.95 1.72 -22.04
N HIS A 237 -13.77 1.04 -21.22
CA HIS A 237 -13.49 0.85 -19.80
C HIS A 237 -12.00 0.56 -19.59
N PRO A 238 -11.32 1.20 -18.62
CA PRO A 238 -9.96 0.85 -18.30
C PRO A 238 -9.95 -0.58 -17.81
N HIS A 239 -9.88 -1.51 -18.73
CA HIS A 239 -9.60 -2.88 -18.41
C HIS A 239 -8.21 -2.89 -17.77
N TRP A 240 -8.05 -3.57 -16.66
CA TRP A 240 -6.75 -4.11 -16.34
C TRP A 240 -6.25 -4.73 -17.63
N HIS A 241 -5.22 -4.14 -18.23
CA HIS A 241 -4.66 -4.72 -19.43
C HIS A 241 -4.26 -6.14 -19.05
N ASP A 242 -5.11 -7.04 -19.52
CA ASP A 242 -4.94 -8.45 -19.37
C ASP A 242 -3.52 -8.79 -19.80
N GLN A 243 -2.77 -9.45 -18.91
CA GLN A 243 -1.54 -10.21 -19.11
C GLN A 243 -0.78 -10.02 -20.45
N SER A 244 -0.89 -8.86 -21.10
CA SER A 244 -0.05 -8.58 -22.27
C SER A 244 1.39 -8.49 -21.77
N ASN A 245 2.31 -9.16 -22.45
CA ASN A 245 3.74 -9.09 -22.23
C ASN A 245 4.29 -7.64 -22.22
N ASP A 246 3.46 -6.68 -22.63
CA ASP A 246 3.78 -5.25 -22.76
C ASP A 246 3.61 -4.43 -21.48
N GLN A 247 3.06 -5.00 -20.40
CA GLN A 247 2.98 -4.28 -19.13
C GLN A 247 4.38 -4.09 -18.52
N PRO A 248 4.69 -2.89 -18.00
CA PRO A 248 6.02 -2.64 -17.43
C PRO A 248 6.30 -3.56 -16.23
N SER A 249 7.52 -4.05 -16.12
CA SER A 249 7.99 -4.73 -14.91
C SER A 249 8.24 -3.70 -13.80
N LEU A 250 8.19 -4.14 -12.53
CA LEU A 250 8.53 -3.27 -11.39
C LEU A 250 9.93 -2.67 -11.58
N ARG A 251 10.93 -3.48 -11.98
CA ARG A 251 12.29 -3.00 -12.25
C ARG A 251 12.31 -1.90 -13.31
N SER A 252 11.53 -2.03 -14.39
CA SER A 252 11.48 -0.99 -15.43
C SER A 252 10.86 0.31 -14.92
N LEU A 253 9.81 0.24 -14.10
CA LEU A 253 9.19 1.41 -13.48
C LEU A 253 10.17 2.13 -12.54
N LEU A 254 10.84 1.38 -11.67
CA LEU A 254 11.83 1.93 -10.74
C LEU A 254 13.01 2.58 -11.48
N LYS A 255 13.49 1.95 -12.54
CA LYS A 255 14.59 2.47 -13.37
C LYS A 255 14.20 3.74 -14.13
N ASN A 256 12.98 3.79 -14.65
CA ASN A 256 12.52 4.91 -15.48
C ASN A 256 12.10 6.12 -14.62
N HIS A 257 11.45 5.89 -13.50
CA HIS A 257 10.84 6.95 -12.69
C HIS A 257 11.61 7.21 -11.38
N GLY A 258 12.36 6.24 -10.85
CA GLY A 258 12.91 6.28 -9.51
C GLY A 258 11.84 6.10 -8.44
N LEU A 259 12.16 6.44 -7.19
CA LEU A 259 11.19 6.51 -6.09
C LEU A 259 11.31 7.85 -5.36
N SER A 260 10.17 8.53 -5.23
CA SER A 260 10.06 9.65 -4.29
C SER A 260 9.94 9.13 -2.86
N ILE A 261 9.12 8.11 -2.66
CA ILE A 261 8.85 7.53 -1.34
C ILE A 261 8.98 6.00 -1.42
N LEU A 262 9.73 5.43 -0.49
CA LEU A 262 9.75 3.99 -0.21
C LEU A 262 9.14 3.78 1.17
N VAL A 263 8.05 3.01 1.28
CA VAL A 263 7.69 2.41 2.56
C VAL A 263 8.64 1.24 2.77
N ALA A 264 9.34 1.24 3.89
CA ALA A 264 10.34 0.21 4.16
C ALA A 264 9.66 -1.17 4.30
N PRO A 265 10.13 -2.19 3.57
CA PRO A 265 9.62 -3.54 3.73
C PRO A 265 9.77 -4.04 5.17
N HIS A 266 8.82 -4.85 5.63
CA HIS A 266 8.89 -5.54 6.91
C HIS A 266 9.26 -4.58 8.06
N HIS A 267 8.51 -3.48 8.16
CA HIS A 267 8.67 -2.44 9.20
C HIS A 267 10.07 -1.81 9.29
N GLY A 268 10.86 -1.89 8.22
CA GLY A 268 12.22 -1.37 8.17
C GLY A 268 13.25 -2.21 8.94
N LEU A 269 12.93 -3.46 9.26
CA LEU A 269 13.86 -4.41 9.86
C LEU A 269 14.97 -4.81 8.89
N GLU A 270 16.10 -5.27 9.42
CA GLU A 270 17.22 -5.77 8.62
C GLU A 270 16.78 -6.90 7.66
N SER A 271 15.90 -7.79 8.12
CA SER A 271 15.35 -8.90 7.33
C SER A 271 14.52 -8.45 6.12
N GLY A 272 14.04 -7.21 6.09
CA GLY A 272 13.33 -6.61 4.96
C GLY A 272 14.22 -5.82 4.00
N PHE A 273 15.49 -5.59 4.31
CA PHE A 273 16.36 -4.79 3.46
C PHE A 273 16.78 -5.54 2.19
N SER A 274 16.52 -4.94 1.03
CA SER A 274 16.86 -5.52 -0.27
C SER A 274 17.83 -4.61 -1.04
N GLU A 275 19.05 -5.06 -1.23
CA GLU A 275 20.03 -4.37 -2.07
C GLU A 275 19.60 -4.35 -3.54
N ASP A 276 18.99 -5.44 -4.04
CA ASP A 276 18.44 -5.53 -5.40
C ASP A 276 17.39 -4.45 -5.69
N LEU A 277 16.56 -4.11 -4.68
CA LEU A 277 15.61 -3.01 -4.79
C LEU A 277 16.34 -1.67 -5.03
N TYR A 278 17.36 -1.38 -4.24
CA TYR A 278 18.13 -0.14 -4.36
C TYR A 278 18.84 -0.05 -5.71
N LEU A 279 19.50 -1.12 -6.15
CA LEU A 279 20.15 -1.21 -7.47
C LEU A 279 19.16 -1.09 -8.64
N SER A 280 17.87 -1.37 -8.42
CA SER A 280 16.83 -1.25 -9.44
C SER A 280 16.30 0.17 -9.60
N MET A 281 16.55 1.08 -8.65
CA MET A 281 16.08 2.46 -8.72
C MET A 281 16.98 3.33 -9.61
N LYS A 282 16.39 4.34 -10.24
CA LYS A 282 17.08 5.27 -11.15
C LYS A 282 18.32 5.92 -10.52
N ASN A 283 18.26 6.26 -9.25
CA ASN A 283 19.34 6.93 -8.50
C ASN A 283 19.90 6.04 -7.39
N ASN A 284 19.63 4.73 -7.45
CA ASN A 284 19.98 3.73 -6.44
C ASN A 284 19.45 4.03 -5.02
N LYS A 285 18.53 4.97 -4.87
CA LYS A 285 17.87 5.29 -3.61
C LYS A 285 16.61 6.13 -3.80
N PRO A 286 15.62 6.04 -2.87
CA PRO A 286 14.46 6.93 -2.85
C PRO A 286 14.83 8.34 -2.37
N ASN A 287 13.89 9.28 -2.47
CA ASN A 287 14.08 10.57 -1.83
C ASN A 287 13.84 10.47 -0.30
N LEU A 288 12.88 9.70 0.14
CA LEU A 288 12.55 9.47 1.55
C LEU A 288 12.16 8.02 1.79
N VAL A 289 12.59 7.46 2.91
CA VAL A 289 12.08 6.19 3.44
C VAL A 289 11.04 6.47 4.52
N VAL A 290 9.93 5.72 4.50
CA VAL A 290 8.90 5.76 5.53
C VAL A 290 8.85 4.41 6.23
N VAL A 291 8.91 4.42 7.55
CA VAL A 291 8.89 3.22 8.38
C VAL A 291 7.62 3.20 9.22
N SER A 292 6.76 2.20 9.01
CA SER A 292 5.62 1.94 9.87
C SER A 292 6.02 0.93 10.93
N ASP A 293 6.19 1.38 12.18
CA ASP A 293 6.66 0.52 13.27
C ASP A 293 6.25 1.08 14.64
N LYS A 294 6.33 0.24 15.66
CA LYS A 294 6.13 0.58 17.06
C LYS A 294 7.48 0.65 17.79
N ARG A 295 7.60 1.59 18.73
CA ARG A 295 8.72 1.60 19.65
C ARG A 295 8.62 0.39 20.60
N HIS A 296 9.60 -0.48 20.59
CA HIS A 296 9.71 -1.56 21.55
C HIS A 296 10.29 -1.06 22.87
N GLU A 297 9.79 -1.59 24.00
CA GLU A 297 10.32 -1.26 25.33
C GLU A 297 11.72 -1.84 25.54
N SER A 298 12.06 -2.92 24.83
CA SER A 298 13.41 -3.48 24.78
C SER A 298 14.03 -3.18 23.40
N ASP A 299 15.03 -2.31 23.36
CA ASP A 299 15.78 -1.97 22.12
C ASP A 299 16.56 -3.14 21.49
N THR A 300 16.38 -4.36 21.99
CA THR A 300 17.11 -5.55 21.52
C THR A 300 16.42 -6.28 20.38
N ASP A 301 15.10 -6.10 20.20
CA ASP A 301 14.35 -6.73 19.11
C ASP A 301 13.78 -5.67 18.15
N GLY A 302 14.45 -5.48 17.03
CA GLY A 302 13.88 -4.79 15.90
C GLY A 302 14.13 -3.29 15.85
N SER A 303 15.37 -2.86 15.98
CA SER A 303 15.75 -1.51 15.54
C SER A 303 15.57 -1.38 14.02
N ILE A 304 15.08 -0.21 13.59
CA ILE A 304 15.09 0.14 12.16
C ILE A 304 16.51 -0.02 11.65
N ASP A 305 16.67 -0.73 10.54
CA ASP A 305 17.98 -0.90 9.92
C ASP A 305 18.61 0.47 9.60
N GLY A 306 19.82 0.67 10.05
CA GLY A 306 20.54 1.95 9.88
C GLY A 306 20.72 2.37 8.40
N ARG A 307 20.65 1.40 7.48
CA ARG A 307 20.71 1.67 6.05
C ARG A 307 19.54 2.53 5.58
N TYR A 308 18.33 2.37 6.18
CA TYR A 308 17.17 3.22 5.87
C TYR A 308 17.27 4.63 6.44
N GLN A 309 18.07 4.84 7.49
CA GLN A 309 18.09 6.09 8.27
C GLN A 309 19.15 7.09 7.83
N SER A 310 19.93 6.77 6.84
CA SER A 310 21.12 7.56 6.45
C SER A 310 21.00 8.11 5.03
N GLU A 311 21.94 8.99 4.68
CA GLU A 311 22.12 9.48 3.31
C GLU A 311 22.46 8.38 2.30
N ASN A 312 22.90 7.22 2.76
CA ASN A 312 23.07 6.04 1.91
C ASN A 312 21.73 5.41 1.53
N GLY A 313 20.73 5.46 2.42
CA GLY A 313 19.39 4.90 2.21
C GLY A 313 18.42 5.82 1.50
N ALA A 314 18.61 7.15 1.55
CA ALA A 314 17.74 8.11 0.87
C ALA A 314 18.51 9.40 0.51
N SER A 315 17.93 10.18 -0.43
CA SER A 315 18.50 11.50 -0.80
C SER A 315 18.18 12.60 0.23
N GLY A 316 17.14 12.38 0.99
CA GLY A 316 16.59 13.30 1.99
C GLY A 316 15.56 14.27 1.40
N LEU A 317 14.49 14.48 2.17
CA LEU A 317 13.44 15.47 1.91
C LEU A 317 13.30 16.44 3.08
N GLU A 318 12.78 17.63 2.80
CA GLU A 318 12.29 18.53 3.82
C GLU A 318 10.94 18.00 4.36
N VAL A 319 10.88 17.79 5.66
CA VAL A 319 9.73 17.25 6.37
C VAL A 319 9.27 18.26 7.41
N LEU A 320 7.96 18.45 7.57
CA LEU A 320 7.38 19.25 8.64
C LEU A 320 7.02 18.35 9.81
N VAL A 321 7.66 18.57 10.95
CA VAL A 321 7.33 17.94 12.24
C VAL A 321 6.68 19.01 13.12
N GLY A 322 5.37 18.95 13.30
CA GLY A 322 4.64 20.11 13.79
C GLY A 322 4.83 21.29 12.84
N ASP A 323 5.39 22.43 13.32
CA ASP A 323 5.67 23.63 12.51
C ASP A 323 7.12 23.75 12.05
N GLU A 324 7.98 22.81 12.46
CA GLU A 324 9.41 22.86 12.17
C GLU A 324 9.75 22.09 10.89
N LYS A 325 10.58 22.69 10.04
CA LYS A 325 11.11 22.06 8.83
C LYS A 325 12.46 21.44 9.13
N GLN A 326 12.61 20.18 8.77
CA GLN A 326 13.82 19.41 8.98
C GLN A 326 14.12 18.57 7.75
N LYS A 327 15.40 18.49 7.35
CA LYS A 327 15.81 17.51 6.33
C LYS A 327 15.91 16.15 6.98
N GLN A 328 15.13 15.19 6.45
CA GLN A 328 15.10 13.80 6.91
C GLN A 328 15.41 12.83 5.77
N TYR A 329 16.12 11.75 6.07
CA TYR A 329 16.35 10.63 5.16
C TYR A 329 15.28 9.55 5.35
N SER A 330 14.80 9.42 6.58
CA SER A 330 13.65 8.57 6.90
C SER A 330 12.73 9.24 7.92
N VAL A 331 11.47 8.86 7.89
CA VAL A 331 10.44 9.21 8.89
C VAL A 331 9.78 7.93 9.39
N SER A 332 9.31 7.93 10.63
CA SER A 332 8.71 6.75 11.23
C SER A 332 7.48 7.08 12.06
N THR A 333 6.53 6.15 12.11
CA THR A 333 5.41 6.18 13.06
C THR A 333 5.84 5.83 14.49
N ARG A 334 7.06 5.32 14.68
CA ARG A 334 7.62 4.84 15.96
C ARG A 334 7.56 5.86 17.10
N ASN A 335 7.61 7.16 16.76
CA ASN A 335 7.51 8.25 17.74
C ASN A 335 6.08 8.72 18.02
N GLY A 336 5.09 7.92 17.64
CA GLY A 336 3.68 8.24 17.85
C GLY A 336 3.08 9.14 16.78
N HIS A 337 3.78 9.42 15.69
CA HIS A 337 3.29 10.27 14.63
C HIS A 337 2.54 9.50 13.55
N HIS A 338 1.43 10.07 13.09
CA HIS A 338 0.88 9.78 11.77
C HIS A 338 1.65 10.59 10.73
N ILE A 339 1.69 10.08 9.49
CA ILE A 339 2.43 10.71 8.40
C ILE A 339 1.45 11.02 7.27
N LEU A 340 1.47 12.27 6.79
CA LEU A 340 0.74 12.69 5.61
C LEU A 340 1.72 13.12 4.52
N ILE A 341 1.58 12.55 3.33
CA ILE A 341 2.39 12.89 2.16
C ILE A 341 1.48 13.45 1.08
N THR A 342 1.91 14.50 0.41
CA THR A 342 1.17 15.07 -0.72
C THR A 342 1.99 14.99 -2.00
N PHE A 343 1.34 14.51 -3.08
CA PHE A 343 1.87 14.55 -4.43
C PHE A 343 1.11 15.58 -5.26
N GLU A 344 1.86 16.55 -5.81
CA GLU A 344 1.32 17.55 -6.73
C GLU A 344 1.63 17.11 -8.18
N GLY A 345 0.61 16.99 -9.02
CA GLY A 345 0.79 16.49 -10.39
C GLY A 345 1.61 17.39 -11.31
N SER A 346 1.74 18.68 -10.94
CA SER A 346 2.45 19.71 -11.73
C SER A 346 3.96 19.72 -11.51
N GLY A 347 4.49 18.88 -10.62
CA GLY A 347 5.91 18.90 -10.22
C GLY A 347 6.14 19.50 -8.84
N GLY A 348 7.38 19.76 -8.48
CA GLY A 348 7.77 20.14 -7.11
C GLY A 348 8.30 18.96 -6.33
N THR A 349 8.58 19.14 -5.05
CA THR A 349 8.95 18.07 -4.12
C THR A 349 7.71 17.58 -3.36
N PRO A 350 7.61 16.30 -3.02
CA PRO A 350 6.56 15.83 -2.11
C PRO A 350 6.61 16.63 -0.81
N LYS A 351 5.45 17.02 -0.28
CA LYS A 351 5.37 17.60 1.06
C LYS A 351 5.05 16.48 2.04
N VAL A 352 5.77 16.46 3.14
CA VAL A 352 5.66 15.42 4.17
C VAL A 352 5.42 16.09 5.51
N PHE A 353 4.38 15.66 6.20
CA PHE A 353 3.92 16.20 7.47
C PHE A 353 3.84 15.08 8.51
N LEU A 354 4.33 15.33 9.71
CA LEU A 354 4.22 14.44 10.85
C LEU A 354 3.48 15.14 11.99
N ASP A 355 2.50 14.46 12.56
CA ASP A 355 1.80 14.89 13.77
C ASP A 355 1.28 13.67 14.54
N SER A 356 1.21 13.77 15.85
CA SER A 356 0.60 12.74 16.72
C SER A 356 -0.94 12.70 16.61
N ASP A 357 -1.55 13.75 16.06
CA ASP A 357 -2.98 13.88 15.85
C ASP A 357 -3.30 13.93 14.34
N PRO A 358 -3.94 12.89 13.77
CA PRO A 358 -4.26 12.87 12.35
C PRO A 358 -5.29 13.93 11.94
N GLU A 359 -6.10 14.46 12.86
CA GLU A 359 -7.00 15.59 12.57
C GLU A 359 -6.20 16.90 12.36
N ARG A 360 -5.04 17.06 13.00
CA ARG A 360 -4.14 18.20 12.72
C ARG A 360 -3.51 18.09 11.34
N LEU A 361 -3.18 16.87 10.90
CA LEU A 361 -2.68 16.66 9.53
C LEU A 361 -3.71 17.09 8.48
N LEU A 362 -5.02 16.85 8.72
CA LEU A 362 -6.07 17.33 7.83
C LEU A 362 -6.06 18.87 7.72
N LYS A 363 -5.89 19.59 8.84
CA LYS A 363 -5.84 21.05 8.85
C LYS A 363 -4.65 21.62 8.07
N ARG A 364 -3.58 20.82 7.85
CA ARG A 364 -2.42 21.24 7.04
C ARG A 364 -2.71 21.31 5.55
N ILE A 365 -3.78 20.69 5.10
CA ILE A 365 -4.16 20.60 3.68
C ILE A 365 -5.50 21.29 3.38
N GLU A 366 -6.15 21.86 4.40
CA GLU A 366 -7.30 22.76 4.24
C GLU A 366 -6.83 24.14 3.76
#